data_42eedd689c6ef66615aae1e0e7495117
#
_entry.id   42eedd689c6ef66615aae1e0e7495117
#
_cell.length_a   1.000
_cell.length_b   1.000
_cell.length_c   1.000
_cell.angle_alpha   90.00
_cell.angle_beta   90.00
_cell.angle_gamma   90.00
#
_symmetry.space_group_name_H-M   'P 1'
#
loop_
_entity.id
_entity.type
_entity.pdbx_description
1 polymer ?
#
loop_
_entity_poly.entity_id
_entity_poly.type
_entity_poly.pdbx_seq_one_letter_code
_entity_poly.pdbx_strand_id
1 'polypeptide(L)'
;MKITEENVAMQLRKRNEKALYFIIDQYGGLIKSIIQKHLAPFQDVQEECMDDVLLAIWNHIEKYDEEKNTLKNWIAAITKYKSIDYARKYAKTVNEKGLDQIVEIAMHTDTTKNEISNDMQHILDHLKKNDKEIFMKHYVEEDSVENIAEKMGVKTSFIYNRLSRGRKKLRSLFLHNRMK
;
A
#
# COMPACT_ATOMS: atom_id res chain seq x y z
N MET A 1 3.16 -28.45 13.05
CA MET A 1 3.57 -28.09 11.68
C MET A 1 4.24 -26.73 11.74
N LYS A 2 5.40 -26.55 11.10
CA LYS A 2 6.11 -25.27 11.04
C LYS A 2 5.38 -24.33 10.07
N ILE A 3 5.16 -23.08 10.47
CA ILE A 3 4.60 -22.06 9.59
C ILE A 3 5.70 -21.54 8.68
N THR A 4 5.43 -21.45 7.40
CA THR A 4 6.33 -20.94 6.34
C THR A 4 5.57 -19.97 5.44
N GLU A 5 6.28 -19.22 4.62
CA GLU A 5 5.65 -18.28 3.67
C GLU A 5 4.69 -18.97 2.70
N GLU A 6 4.99 -20.21 2.31
CA GLU A 6 4.17 -21.01 1.39
C GLU A 6 2.85 -21.49 2.01
N ASN A 7 2.78 -21.68 3.35
CA ASN A 7 1.61 -22.23 4.00
C ASN A 7 0.87 -21.25 4.92
N VAL A 8 1.44 -20.08 5.19
CA VAL A 8 0.88 -19.12 6.17
C VAL A 8 -0.54 -18.67 5.80
N ALA A 9 -0.83 -18.43 4.54
CA ALA A 9 -2.18 -18.04 4.09
C ALA A 9 -3.21 -19.15 4.38
N MET A 10 -2.87 -20.40 4.07
CA MET A 10 -3.71 -21.56 4.41
C MET A 10 -3.89 -21.72 5.92
N GLN A 11 -2.84 -21.48 6.71
CA GLN A 11 -2.92 -21.58 8.17
C GLN A 11 -3.77 -20.44 8.78
N LEU A 12 -3.71 -19.23 8.22
CA LEU A 12 -4.61 -18.13 8.60
C LEU A 12 -6.07 -18.46 8.28
N ARG A 13 -6.36 -19.02 7.10
CA ARG A 13 -7.71 -19.50 6.75
C ARG A 13 -8.23 -20.54 7.74
N LYS A 14 -7.36 -21.42 8.25
CA LYS A 14 -7.69 -22.39 9.30
C LYS A 14 -7.73 -21.79 10.71
N ARG A 15 -7.64 -20.46 10.84
CA ARG A 15 -7.65 -19.76 12.12
C ARG A 15 -6.54 -20.23 13.08
N ASN A 16 -5.38 -20.60 12.54
CA ASN A 16 -4.22 -20.95 13.34
C ASN A 16 -3.52 -19.70 13.84
N GLU A 17 -3.59 -19.39 15.12
CA GLU A 17 -2.99 -18.21 15.73
C GLU A 17 -1.47 -18.12 15.51
N LYS A 18 -0.78 -19.26 15.40
CA LYS A 18 0.66 -19.27 15.10
C LYS A 18 0.99 -18.63 13.75
N ALA A 19 0.05 -18.62 12.80
CA ALA A 19 0.23 -17.96 11.54
C ALA A 19 0.19 -16.43 11.68
N LEU A 20 -0.57 -15.90 12.66
CA LEU A 20 -0.56 -14.47 12.94
C LEU A 20 0.78 -14.03 13.55
N TYR A 21 1.37 -14.82 14.44
CA TYR A 21 2.72 -14.56 14.95
C TYR A 21 3.75 -14.56 13.82
N PHE A 22 3.63 -15.46 12.84
CA PHE A 22 4.49 -15.45 11.66
C PHE A 22 4.34 -14.15 10.86
N ILE A 23 3.11 -13.65 10.68
CA ILE A 23 2.87 -12.35 10.01
C ILE A 23 3.55 -11.20 10.76
N ILE A 24 3.43 -11.18 12.08
CA ILE A 24 4.05 -10.14 12.91
C ILE A 24 5.58 -10.19 12.77
N ASP A 25 6.16 -11.38 12.83
CA ASP A 25 7.62 -11.57 12.74
C ASP A 25 8.16 -11.19 11.35
N GLN A 26 7.51 -11.64 10.28
CA GLN A 26 8.01 -11.42 8.92
C GLN A 26 7.61 -10.07 8.32
N TYR A 27 6.43 -9.57 8.64
CA TYR A 27 5.86 -8.37 7.99
C TYR A 27 5.61 -7.20 8.96
N GLY A 28 5.82 -7.38 10.26
CA GLY A 28 5.61 -6.33 11.27
C GLY A 28 6.42 -5.06 10.99
N GLY A 29 7.66 -5.20 10.54
CA GLY A 29 8.50 -4.08 10.11
C GLY A 29 7.94 -3.32 8.91
N LEU A 30 7.43 -4.05 7.90
CA LEU A 30 6.76 -3.46 6.73
C LEU A 30 5.49 -2.71 7.14
N ILE A 31 4.63 -3.34 7.94
CA ILE A 31 3.39 -2.75 8.44
C ILE A 31 3.70 -1.46 9.21
N LYS A 32 4.63 -1.52 10.15
CA LYS A 32 5.07 -0.36 10.95
C LYS A 32 5.58 0.79 10.07
N SER A 33 6.41 0.49 9.08
CA SER A 33 6.97 1.48 8.15
C SER A 33 5.87 2.20 7.36
N ILE A 34 4.87 1.47 6.85
CA ILE A 34 3.74 2.04 6.11
C ILE A 34 2.88 2.92 7.05
N ILE A 35 2.57 2.43 8.25
CA ILE A 35 1.80 3.18 9.25
C ILE A 35 2.52 4.49 9.61
N GLN A 36 3.80 4.43 9.91
CA GLN A 36 4.60 5.61 10.24
C GLN A 36 4.62 6.64 9.11
N LYS A 37 4.71 6.19 7.86
CA LYS A 37 4.66 7.07 6.68
C LYS A 37 3.34 7.86 6.61
N HIS A 38 2.20 7.21 6.84
CA HIS A 38 0.88 7.82 6.69
C HIS A 38 0.37 8.51 7.96
N LEU A 39 0.85 8.07 9.14
CA LEU A 39 0.42 8.57 10.45
C LEU A 39 1.55 9.27 11.22
N ALA A 40 2.55 9.83 10.51
CA ALA A 40 3.64 10.56 11.15
C ALA A 40 3.17 11.66 12.13
N PRO A 41 2.12 12.46 11.83
CA PRO A 41 1.60 13.49 12.75
C PRO A 41 0.76 12.91 13.89
N PHE A 42 0.35 11.65 13.84
CA PHE A 42 -0.61 11.00 14.73
C PHE A 42 0.02 9.79 15.43
N GLN A 43 1.12 10.01 16.16
CA GLN A 43 1.88 8.91 16.78
C GLN A 43 1.05 8.08 17.76
N ASP A 44 0.15 8.72 18.52
CA ASP A 44 -0.68 8.09 19.55
C ASP A 44 -1.64 7.02 19.01
N VAL A 45 -1.93 7.03 17.71
CA VAL A 45 -2.87 6.08 17.10
C VAL A 45 -2.19 5.04 16.19
N GLN A 46 -0.86 5.07 16.10
CA GLN A 46 -0.14 4.12 15.25
C GLN A 46 -0.25 2.68 15.76
N GLU A 47 -0.24 2.47 17.08
CA GLU A 47 -0.41 1.14 17.68
C GLU A 47 -1.82 0.60 17.44
N GLU A 48 -2.85 1.43 17.66
CA GLU A 48 -4.24 1.06 17.37
C GLU A 48 -4.42 0.71 15.88
N CYS A 49 -3.81 1.48 14.99
CA CYS A 49 -3.81 1.18 13.56
C CYS A 49 -3.12 -0.15 13.24
N MET A 50 -2.02 -0.47 13.92
CA MET A 50 -1.30 -1.75 13.76
C MET A 50 -2.21 -2.92 14.15
N ASP A 51 -2.89 -2.83 15.28
CA ASP A 51 -3.81 -3.87 15.77
C ASP A 51 -4.97 -4.06 14.78
N ASP A 52 -5.54 -2.97 14.27
CA ASP A 52 -6.59 -3.00 13.27
C ASP A 52 -6.14 -3.60 11.93
N VAL A 53 -4.88 -3.38 11.53
CA VAL A 53 -4.29 -4.01 10.34
C VAL A 53 -4.17 -5.53 10.55
N LEU A 54 -3.64 -5.97 11.69
CA LEU A 54 -3.50 -7.40 12.01
C LEU A 54 -4.86 -8.09 12.06
N LEU A 55 -5.86 -7.43 12.66
CA LEU A 55 -7.23 -7.92 12.70
C LEU A 55 -7.85 -7.98 11.29
N ALA A 56 -7.60 -6.99 10.45
CA ALA A 56 -8.07 -7.00 9.07
C ALA A 56 -7.44 -8.13 8.25
N ILE A 57 -6.13 -8.38 8.39
CA ILE A 57 -5.46 -9.52 7.78
C ILE A 57 -6.11 -10.84 8.21
N TRP A 58 -6.33 -11.01 9.51
CA TRP A 58 -6.97 -12.19 10.09
C TRP A 58 -8.38 -12.41 9.55
N ASN A 59 -9.20 -11.35 9.53
CA ASN A 59 -10.60 -11.45 9.14
C ASN A 59 -10.82 -11.57 7.63
N HIS A 60 -9.90 -11.04 6.82
CA HIS A 60 -10.08 -10.96 5.37
C HIS A 60 -9.17 -11.90 4.57
N ILE A 61 -8.47 -12.83 5.22
CA ILE A 61 -7.56 -13.76 4.53
C ILE A 61 -8.26 -14.58 3.43
N GLU A 62 -9.55 -14.82 3.56
CA GLU A 62 -10.36 -15.51 2.53
C GLU A 62 -10.40 -14.75 1.19
N LYS A 63 -10.19 -13.42 1.23
CA LYS A 63 -10.14 -12.54 0.05
C LYS A 63 -8.77 -12.50 -0.62
N TYR A 64 -7.75 -13.07 0.02
CA TYR A 64 -6.42 -13.16 -0.54
C TYR A 64 -6.36 -14.22 -1.62
N ASP A 65 -5.88 -13.82 -2.80
CA ASP A 65 -5.74 -14.67 -3.98
C ASP A 65 -4.26 -14.74 -4.38
N GLU A 66 -3.65 -15.90 -4.16
CA GLU A 66 -2.24 -16.15 -4.41
C GLU A 66 -1.87 -16.06 -5.90
N GLU A 67 -2.83 -16.32 -6.80
CA GLU A 67 -2.61 -16.21 -8.25
C GLU A 67 -2.54 -14.74 -8.71
N LYS A 68 -3.20 -13.85 -8.00
CA LYS A 68 -3.27 -12.41 -8.35
C LYS A 68 -2.17 -11.58 -7.72
N ASN A 69 -1.72 -11.93 -6.51
CA ASN A 69 -0.79 -11.08 -5.78
C ASN A 69 0.04 -11.87 -4.76
N THR A 70 1.19 -11.33 -4.36
CA THR A 70 1.95 -11.87 -3.24
C THR A 70 1.31 -11.49 -1.91
N LEU A 71 1.49 -12.32 -0.88
CA LEU A 71 1.00 -12.03 0.46
C LEU A 71 1.56 -10.69 1.00
N LYS A 72 2.83 -10.43 0.75
CA LYS A 72 3.49 -9.16 1.09
C LYS A 72 2.75 -7.94 0.52
N ASN A 73 2.43 -7.96 -0.77
CA ASN A 73 1.76 -6.85 -1.43
C ASN A 73 0.31 -6.70 -0.96
N TRP A 74 -0.36 -7.81 -0.68
CA TRP A 74 -1.72 -7.79 -0.13
C TRP A 74 -1.76 -7.18 1.28
N ILE A 75 -0.81 -7.58 2.15
CA ILE A 75 -0.64 -6.99 3.49
C ILE A 75 -0.32 -5.50 3.39
N ALA A 76 0.60 -5.11 2.49
CA ALA A 76 0.95 -3.71 2.30
C ALA A 76 -0.25 -2.87 1.85
N ALA A 77 -1.10 -3.40 0.96
CA ALA A 77 -2.32 -2.73 0.52
C ALA A 77 -3.32 -2.54 1.69
N ILE A 78 -3.58 -3.59 2.48
CA ILE A 78 -4.46 -3.48 3.67
C ILE A 78 -3.91 -2.41 4.62
N THR A 79 -2.60 -2.45 4.90
CA THR A 79 -1.95 -1.52 5.81
C THR A 79 -2.08 -0.08 5.33
N LYS A 80 -1.81 0.16 4.04
CA LYS A 80 -1.95 1.49 3.43
C LYS A 80 -3.37 2.02 3.56
N TYR A 81 -4.38 1.26 3.16
CA TYR A 81 -5.78 1.70 3.22
C TYR A 81 -6.22 2.00 4.66
N LYS A 82 -5.88 1.13 5.61
CA LYS A 82 -6.17 1.37 7.03
C LYS A 82 -5.49 2.64 7.53
N SER A 83 -4.22 2.84 7.23
CA SER A 83 -3.47 4.03 7.65
C SER A 83 -4.07 5.33 7.07
N ILE A 84 -4.49 5.32 5.81
CA ILE A 84 -5.16 6.46 5.18
C ILE A 84 -6.52 6.75 5.84
N ASP A 85 -7.30 5.72 6.16
CA ASP A 85 -8.58 5.88 6.85
C ASP A 85 -8.39 6.48 8.24
N TYR A 86 -7.37 6.03 8.97
CA TYR A 86 -6.98 6.62 10.26
C TYR A 86 -6.57 8.09 10.09
N ALA A 87 -5.71 8.40 9.13
CA ALA A 87 -5.28 9.78 8.87
C ALA A 87 -6.47 10.69 8.58
N ARG A 88 -7.43 10.26 7.75
CA ARG A 88 -8.65 11.02 7.45
C ARG A 88 -9.53 11.24 8.69
N LYS A 89 -9.74 10.19 9.49
CA LYS A 89 -10.52 10.25 10.73
C LYS A 89 -9.94 11.26 11.70
N TYR A 90 -8.64 11.19 11.95
CA TYR A 90 -7.98 12.04 12.95
C TYR A 90 -7.73 13.45 12.42
N ALA A 91 -7.47 13.65 11.15
CA ALA A 91 -7.41 14.97 10.52
C ALA A 91 -8.75 15.72 10.68
N LYS A 92 -9.88 15.06 10.47
CA LYS A 92 -11.20 15.65 10.68
C LYS A 92 -11.42 16.05 12.14
N THR A 93 -11.05 15.21 13.10
CA THR A 93 -11.16 15.49 14.53
C THR A 93 -10.29 16.68 14.96
N VAL A 94 -9.11 16.83 14.36
CA VAL A 94 -8.20 17.95 14.62
C VAL A 94 -8.78 19.25 14.05
N ASN A 95 -9.33 19.22 12.83
CA ASN A 95 -9.99 20.39 12.22
C ASN A 95 -11.20 20.87 13.02
N GLU A 96 -12.02 19.96 13.53
CA GLU A 96 -13.15 20.30 14.40
C GLU A 96 -12.71 20.96 15.72
N LYS A 97 -11.45 20.77 16.15
CA LYS A 97 -10.84 21.41 17.31
C LYS A 97 -10.08 22.71 17.02
N GLY A 98 -10.12 23.21 15.77
CA GLY A 98 -9.54 24.51 15.40
C GLY A 98 -8.02 24.51 15.18
N LEU A 99 -7.43 23.36 14.88
CA LEU A 99 -5.99 23.20 14.61
C LEU A 99 -5.70 23.09 13.09
N ASP A 100 -6.10 24.10 12.32
CA ASP A 100 -5.97 24.13 10.86
C ASP A 100 -4.55 23.92 10.32
N GLN A 101 -3.51 24.23 11.11
CA GLN A 101 -2.11 24.12 10.67
C GLN A 101 -1.57 22.69 10.65
N ILE A 102 -2.08 21.77 11.47
CA ILE A 102 -1.56 20.39 11.54
C ILE A 102 -2.04 19.55 10.37
N VAL A 103 -3.23 19.87 9.84
CA VAL A 103 -3.80 19.12 8.69
C VAL A 103 -3.06 19.43 7.40
N GLU A 104 -2.62 20.66 7.22
CA GLU A 104 -1.82 21.06 6.05
C GLU A 104 -0.46 20.35 6.06
N ILE A 105 0.15 20.16 7.24
CA ILE A 105 1.38 19.37 7.41
C ILE A 105 1.12 17.87 7.15
N ALA A 106 0.02 17.31 7.61
CA ALA A 106 -0.31 15.89 7.38
C ALA A 106 -0.67 15.59 5.92
N MET A 107 -1.27 16.56 5.21
CA MET A 107 -1.56 16.46 3.78
C MET A 107 -0.35 16.83 2.90
N HIS A 108 0.60 17.58 3.44
CA HIS A 108 1.81 18.06 2.77
C HIS A 108 3.11 17.47 3.30
N THR A 109 3.11 16.41 4.11
CA THR A 109 4.31 15.57 4.28
C THR A 109 4.60 14.76 3.01
N ASP A 110 4.45 15.43 1.91
CA ASP A 110 5.03 15.11 0.62
C ASP A 110 6.49 15.62 0.57
N THR A 111 7.17 15.58 1.72
CA THR A 111 8.59 15.90 1.83
C THR A 111 9.48 14.71 1.52
N THR A 112 8.99 13.76 0.73
CA THR A 112 9.84 12.82 0.01
C THR A 112 9.68 12.94 -1.51
N LYS A 113 9.43 14.17 -2.00
CA LYS A 113 9.56 14.46 -3.45
C LYS A 113 11.01 14.33 -3.95
N ASN A 114 11.98 14.10 -3.07
CA ASN A 114 13.40 14.10 -3.45
C ASN A 114 14.11 12.74 -3.37
N GLU A 115 13.44 11.67 -2.99
CA GLU A 115 14.01 10.34 -3.11
C GLU A 115 12.99 9.33 -3.63
N ILE A 116 12.44 9.59 -4.82
CA ILE A 116 12.13 8.47 -5.70
C ILE A 116 13.51 7.83 -5.93
N SER A 117 13.77 6.70 -5.30
CA SER A 117 15.07 6.05 -5.45
C SER A 117 15.36 5.95 -6.95
N ASN A 118 16.60 6.17 -7.36
CA ASN A 118 17.02 6.05 -8.75
C ASN A 118 16.48 4.76 -9.39
N ASP A 119 16.32 3.71 -8.58
CA ASP A 119 15.72 2.44 -8.95
C ASP A 119 14.26 2.53 -9.39
N MET A 120 13.44 3.35 -8.72
CA MET A 120 12.03 3.55 -9.11
C MET A 120 11.93 4.34 -10.41
N GLN A 121 12.77 5.33 -10.61
CA GLN A 121 12.84 6.09 -11.87
C GLN A 121 13.25 5.19 -13.04
N HIS A 122 14.30 4.38 -12.86
CA HIS A 122 14.73 3.41 -13.86
C HIS A 122 13.64 2.40 -14.22
N ILE A 123 12.89 1.93 -13.23
CA ILE A 123 11.75 1.02 -13.43
C ILE A 123 10.66 1.71 -14.28
N LEU A 124 10.32 2.94 -13.94
CA LEU A 124 9.26 3.69 -14.61
C LEU A 124 9.64 4.12 -16.03
N ASP A 125 10.93 4.28 -16.33
CA ASP A 125 11.42 4.62 -17.66
C ASP A 125 11.14 3.54 -18.71
N HIS A 126 10.87 2.31 -18.28
CA HIS A 126 10.42 1.24 -19.16
C HIS A 126 8.94 1.34 -19.56
N LEU A 127 8.17 2.23 -18.95
CA LEU A 127 6.76 2.47 -19.28
C LEU A 127 6.65 3.59 -20.33
N LYS A 128 5.55 3.57 -21.12
CA LYS A 128 5.20 4.69 -22.00
C LYS A 128 4.85 5.91 -21.15
N LYS A 129 5.06 7.12 -21.68
CA LYS A 129 4.85 8.40 -20.97
C LYS A 129 3.51 8.46 -20.21
N ASN A 130 2.42 8.12 -20.87
CA ASN A 130 1.08 8.14 -20.23
C ASN A 130 0.92 7.07 -19.13
N ASP A 131 1.53 5.89 -19.31
CA ASP A 131 1.49 4.83 -18.29
C ASP A 131 2.38 5.21 -17.10
N LYS A 132 3.53 5.83 -17.34
CA LYS A 132 4.40 6.38 -16.30
C LYS A 132 3.67 7.42 -15.45
N GLU A 133 2.93 8.35 -16.08
CA GLU A 133 2.14 9.36 -15.38
C GLU A 133 1.06 8.72 -14.49
N ILE A 134 0.31 7.73 -15.01
CA ILE A 134 -0.71 7.01 -14.23
C ILE A 134 -0.06 6.26 -13.04
N PHE A 135 1.10 5.64 -13.27
CA PHE A 135 1.84 4.95 -12.20
C PHE A 135 2.34 5.92 -11.14
N MET A 136 2.88 7.09 -11.54
CA MET A 136 3.31 8.12 -10.60
C MET A 136 2.16 8.60 -9.75
N LYS A 137 1.02 8.97 -10.36
CA LYS A 137 -0.17 9.41 -9.64
C LYS A 137 -0.69 8.36 -8.67
N HIS A 138 -0.75 7.10 -9.11
CA HIS A 138 -1.33 6.02 -8.29
C HIS A 138 -0.39 5.53 -7.18
N TYR A 139 0.91 5.36 -7.45
CA TYR A 139 1.85 4.72 -6.52
C TYR A 139 2.72 5.70 -5.73
N VAL A 140 2.95 6.89 -6.25
CA VAL A 140 3.80 7.91 -5.61
C VAL A 140 2.94 9.03 -5.02
N GLU A 141 1.99 9.56 -5.80
CA GLU A 141 1.07 10.61 -5.33
C GLU A 141 -0.14 10.04 -4.59
N GLU A 142 -0.28 8.71 -4.57
CA GLU A 142 -1.33 7.97 -3.85
C GLU A 142 -2.76 8.37 -4.26
N ASP A 143 -2.90 8.90 -5.48
CA ASP A 143 -4.22 9.23 -6.03
C ASP A 143 -5.06 7.97 -6.24
N SER A 144 -6.35 8.07 -5.95
CA SER A 144 -7.30 7.00 -6.26
C SER A 144 -7.50 6.86 -7.77
N VAL A 145 -7.87 5.67 -8.22
CA VAL A 145 -8.14 5.43 -9.65
C VAL A 145 -9.26 6.35 -10.16
N GLU A 146 -10.24 6.63 -9.32
CA GLU A 146 -11.36 7.53 -9.60
C GLU A 146 -10.87 8.96 -9.82
N ASN A 147 -10.01 9.47 -8.92
CA ASN A 147 -9.42 10.81 -9.04
C ASN A 147 -8.52 10.94 -10.29
N ILE A 148 -7.72 9.91 -10.57
CA ILE A 148 -6.87 9.90 -11.76
C ILE A 148 -7.74 9.93 -13.02
N ALA A 149 -8.80 9.12 -13.07
CA ALA A 149 -9.72 9.05 -14.19
C ALA A 149 -10.41 10.40 -14.43
N GLU A 150 -10.88 11.06 -13.37
CA GLU A 150 -11.50 12.38 -13.42
C GLU A 150 -10.51 13.44 -13.93
N LYS A 151 -9.33 13.52 -13.34
CA LYS A 151 -8.26 14.48 -13.74
C LYS A 151 -7.81 14.31 -15.20
N MET A 152 -7.83 13.06 -15.69
CA MET A 152 -7.43 12.73 -17.06
C MET A 152 -8.60 12.72 -18.06
N GLY A 153 -9.84 12.91 -17.61
CA GLY A 153 -11.03 12.89 -18.47
C GLY A 153 -11.30 11.53 -19.13
N VAL A 154 -10.95 10.42 -18.44
CA VAL A 154 -11.09 9.05 -18.95
C VAL A 154 -11.92 8.19 -18.00
N LYS A 155 -12.40 7.03 -18.48
CA LYS A 155 -13.11 6.08 -17.63
C LYS A 155 -12.16 5.39 -16.65
N THR A 156 -12.63 5.06 -15.45
CA THR A 156 -11.88 4.30 -14.43
C THR A 156 -11.35 2.97 -14.96
N SER A 157 -12.13 2.29 -15.81
CA SER A 157 -11.73 1.05 -16.48
C SER A 157 -10.48 1.23 -17.36
N PHE A 158 -10.30 2.40 -17.98
CA PHE A 158 -9.10 2.72 -18.74
C PHE A 158 -7.87 2.77 -17.82
N ILE A 159 -7.96 3.41 -16.65
CA ILE A 159 -6.88 3.50 -15.67
C ILE A 159 -6.53 2.09 -15.15
N TYR A 160 -7.52 1.29 -14.74
CA TYR A 160 -7.30 -0.09 -14.30
C TYR A 160 -6.56 -0.93 -15.36
N ASN A 161 -6.96 -0.83 -16.63
CA ASN A 161 -6.32 -1.54 -17.73
C ASN A 161 -4.87 -1.09 -17.93
N ARG A 162 -4.58 0.21 -17.82
CA ARG A 162 -3.22 0.76 -17.93
C ARG A 162 -2.33 0.29 -16.80
N LEU A 163 -2.82 0.35 -15.55
CA LEU A 163 -2.10 -0.17 -14.38
C LEU A 163 -1.84 -1.68 -14.49
N SER A 164 -2.83 -2.46 -14.95
CA SER A 164 -2.67 -3.90 -15.14
C SER A 164 -1.60 -4.25 -16.17
N ARG A 165 -1.66 -3.60 -17.35
CA ARG A 165 -0.67 -3.81 -18.42
C ARG A 165 0.74 -3.36 -18.01
N GLY A 166 0.85 -2.22 -17.34
CA GLY A 166 2.11 -1.71 -16.85
C GLY A 166 2.74 -2.64 -15.81
N ARG A 167 1.96 -3.15 -14.85
CA ARG A 167 2.43 -4.16 -13.88
C ARG A 167 2.92 -5.44 -14.56
N LYS A 168 2.19 -5.93 -15.55
CA LYS A 168 2.60 -7.12 -16.32
C LYS A 168 3.93 -6.88 -17.05
N LYS A 169 4.10 -5.72 -17.68
CA LYS A 169 5.35 -5.35 -18.36
C LYS A 169 6.52 -5.25 -17.39
N LEU A 170 6.35 -4.57 -16.27
CA LEU A 170 7.40 -4.45 -15.25
C LEU A 170 7.78 -5.81 -14.67
N ARG A 171 6.79 -6.66 -14.36
CA ARG A 171 7.05 -8.03 -13.88
C ARG A 171 7.90 -8.84 -14.86
N SER A 172 7.62 -8.76 -16.15
CA SER A 172 8.41 -9.49 -17.17
C SER A 172 9.86 -9.02 -17.24
N LEU A 173 10.11 -7.73 -17.04
CA LEU A 173 11.46 -7.15 -17.01
C LEU A 173 12.25 -7.63 -15.78
N PHE A 174 11.60 -7.66 -14.60
CA PHE A 174 12.23 -8.13 -13.36
C PHE A 174 12.56 -9.62 -13.38
N LEU A 175 11.69 -10.45 -13.96
CA LEU A 175 11.94 -11.87 -14.08
C LEU A 175 13.10 -12.16 -15.05
N HIS A 176 13.22 -11.37 -16.12
CA HIS A 176 14.30 -11.53 -17.10
C HIS A 176 15.67 -11.11 -16.53
N ASN A 177 15.71 -10.09 -15.67
CA ASN A 177 16.97 -9.64 -15.04
C ASN A 177 17.45 -10.56 -13.90
N ARG A 178 16.62 -11.42 -13.35
CA ARG A 178 17.01 -12.41 -12.32
C ARG A 178 17.63 -13.69 -12.89
N MET A 179 17.58 -13.88 -14.20
CA MET A 179 18.12 -15.06 -14.89
C MET A 179 19.47 -14.79 -15.60
N LYS A 180 20.09 -13.66 -15.34
CA LYS A 180 21.47 -13.34 -15.71
C LYS A 180 22.31 -13.17 -14.44
#